data_74023053fadf018f254c89d3e1744dc9
#
_entry.id   74023053fadf018f254c89d3e1744dc9
#
_cell.length_a   1.000
_cell.length_b   1.000
_cell.length_c   1.000
_cell.angle_alpha   90.00
_cell.angle_beta   90.00
_cell.angle_gamma   90.00
#
_symmetry.space_group_name_H-M   'P 1'
#
loop_
_entity.id
_entity.type
_entity.pdbx_description
1 polymer ?
#
loop_
_entity_poly.entity_id
_entity_poly.type
_entity_poly.pdbx_seq_one_letter_code
_entity_poly.pdbx_strand_id
1 'polypeptide(L)'
;MNEIRVTRTRGNWTFGTLGEYRFEVKHFAEPSQWGLDFDEGPGRISKLWVTRARTFSPVCAYDRGWDKLPRAEADQDACQAIIERFN
;
A
#
# COMPACT_ATOMS: atom_id res chain seq x y z
N MET A 1 11.19 -8.69 12.03
CA MET A 1 10.41 -7.90 11.07
C MET A 1 9.53 -8.82 10.24
N ASN A 2 8.31 -8.43 10.02
CA ASN A 2 7.36 -9.24 9.28
C ASN A 2 7.60 -9.15 7.78
N GLU A 3 7.36 -10.25 7.10
CA GLU A 3 7.49 -10.31 5.66
C GLU A 3 6.18 -9.99 4.97
N ILE A 4 6.29 -9.33 3.83
CA ILE A 4 5.14 -9.13 2.97
C ILE A 4 4.81 -10.46 2.30
N ARG A 5 3.55 -10.89 2.43
CA ARG A 5 3.04 -12.11 1.80
C ARG A 5 1.95 -11.75 0.82
N VAL A 6 2.19 -12.08 -0.44
CA VAL A 6 1.17 -11.92 -1.47
C VAL A 6 0.24 -13.13 -1.41
N THR A 7 -1.05 -12.88 -1.17
CA THR A 7 -2.04 -13.95 -1.07
C THR A 7 -2.82 -14.16 -2.35
N ARG A 8 -2.94 -13.11 -3.18
CA ARG A 8 -3.68 -13.19 -4.44
C ARG A 8 -3.27 -12.04 -5.35
N THR A 9 -3.33 -12.28 -6.65
CA THR A 9 -3.20 -11.23 -7.66
C THR A 9 -4.38 -11.33 -8.61
N ARG A 10 -4.83 -10.18 -9.11
CA ARG A 10 -5.92 -10.12 -10.09
C ARG A 10 -5.72 -8.87 -10.96
N GLY A 11 -5.31 -9.06 -12.20
CA GLY A 11 -4.97 -7.94 -13.07
C GLY A 11 -3.84 -7.14 -12.46
N ASN A 12 -4.04 -5.84 -12.30
CA ASN A 12 -3.05 -4.95 -11.69
C ASN A 12 -3.18 -4.86 -10.17
N TRP A 13 -4.07 -5.66 -9.58
CA TRP A 13 -4.27 -5.69 -8.13
C TRP A 13 -3.44 -6.78 -7.48
N THR A 14 -2.80 -6.45 -6.37
CA THR A 14 -2.11 -7.41 -5.51
C THR A 14 -2.72 -7.31 -4.11
N PHE A 15 -3.02 -8.45 -3.54
CA PHE A 15 -3.59 -8.58 -2.20
C PHE A 15 -2.62 -9.33 -1.32
N GLY A 16 -2.48 -8.91 -0.09
CA GLY A 16 -1.56 -9.60 0.79
C GLY A 16 -1.63 -9.14 2.22
N THR A 17 -0.62 -9.56 2.98
CA THR A 17 -0.49 -9.24 4.39
C THR A 17 0.93 -8.82 4.73
N LEU A 18 1.05 -8.03 5.77
CA LEU A 18 2.32 -7.68 6.39
C LEU A 18 2.07 -7.66 7.89
N GLY A 19 2.50 -8.73 8.59
CA GLY A 19 2.23 -8.86 10.01
C GLY A 19 0.73 -8.80 10.30
N GLU A 20 0.34 -7.83 11.10
CA GLU A 20 -1.07 -7.64 11.50
C GLU A 20 -1.85 -6.75 10.56
N TYR A 21 -1.30 -6.46 9.38
CA TYR A 21 -1.93 -5.61 8.38
C TYR A 21 -2.33 -6.41 7.16
N ARG A 22 -3.40 -5.98 6.52
CA ARG A 22 -3.82 -6.48 5.20
C ARG A 22 -3.75 -5.32 4.23
N PHE A 23 -3.38 -5.63 2.99
CA PHE A 23 -3.30 -4.59 1.98
C PHE A 23 -3.89 -5.04 0.66
N GLU A 24 -4.34 -4.03 -0.09
CA GLU A 24 -4.74 -4.15 -1.48
C GLU A 24 -4.03 -3.03 -2.21
N VAL A 25 -3.29 -3.36 -3.25
CA VAL A 25 -2.54 -2.36 -4.00
C VAL A 25 -2.76 -2.56 -5.49
N LYS A 26 -3.10 -1.48 -6.18
CA LYS A 26 -3.18 -1.45 -7.63
C LYS A 26 -1.94 -0.74 -8.15
N HIS A 27 -1.13 -1.46 -8.91
CA HIS A 27 0.12 -0.90 -9.43
C HIS A 27 0.34 -1.37 -10.86
N PHE A 28 1.10 -0.58 -11.59
CA PHE A 28 1.37 -0.80 -13.00
C PHE A 28 2.86 -1.03 -13.23
N ALA A 29 3.21 -1.50 -14.43
CA ALA A 29 4.61 -1.72 -14.79
C ALA A 29 5.38 -0.41 -14.92
N GLU A 30 4.68 0.67 -15.31
CA GLU A 30 5.29 1.97 -15.54
C GLU A 30 4.75 3.02 -14.56
N PRO A 31 5.60 3.95 -14.11
CA PRO A 31 5.13 5.08 -13.32
C PRO A 31 4.17 5.97 -14.11
N SER A 32 3.29 6.66 -13.42
CA SER A 32 2.38 7.61 -14.05
C SER A 32 2.25 8.86 -13.19
N GLN A 33 1.76 9.95 -13.79
CA GLN A 33 1.56 11.21 -13.07
C GLN A 33 0.57 11.07 -11.92
N TRP A 34 -0.25 10.02 -11.93
CA TRP A 34 -1.22 9.72 -10.88
C TRP A 34 -0.68 8.72 -9.86
N GLY A 35 0.55 8.24 -10.07
CA GLY A 35 1.18 7.30 -9.15
C GLY A 35 1.54 7.97 -7.84
N LEU A 36 1.59 7.18 -6.78
CA LEU A 36 1.95 7.63 -5.45
C LEU A 36 3.37 8.18 -5.46
N ASP A 37 3.52 9.44 -5.04
CA ASP A 37 4.83 10.06 -4.92
C ASP A 37 5.61 9.40 -3.79
N PHE A 38 6.84 9.03 -4.10
CA PHE A 38 7.73 8.45 -3.12
C PHE A 38 9.17 8.75 -3.56
N ASP A 39 9.92 9.43 -2.70
CA ASP A 39 11.32 9.84 -2.94
C ASP A 39 11.53 10.64 -4.22
N GLU A 40 11.58 10.00 -5.38
CA GLU A 40 12.01 10.62 -6.63
C GLU A 40 10.86 10.96 -7.58
N GLY A 41 9.66 11.08 -7.06
CA GLY A 41 8.52 11.48 -7.86
C GLY A 41 7.47 10.41 -8.00
N PRO A 42 6.59 10.51 -9.00
CA PRO A 42 5.45 9.60 -9.12
C PRO A 42 5.90 8.17 -9.36
N GLY A 43 5.28 7.27 -8.63
CA GLY A 43 5.57 5.86 -8.72
C GLY A 43 4.54 5.09 -9.54
N ARG A 44 4.51 3.78 -9.30
CA ARG A 44 3.64 2.86 -10.04
C ARG A 44 2.34 2.55 -9.32
N ILE A 45 2.23 2.91 -8.04
CA ILE A 45 1.01 2.64 -7.26
C ILE A 45 -0.07 3.65 -7.62
N SER A 46 -1.20 3.15 -8.07
CA SER A 46 -2.37 3.97 -8.39
C SER A 46 -3.35 4.00 -7.21
N LYS A 47 -3.52 2.87 -6.52
CA LYS A 47 -4.41 2.76 -5.38
C LYS A 47 -3.75 1.89 -4.31
N LEU A 48 -3.94 2.27 -3.05
CA LEU A 48 -3.43 1.51 -1.92
C LEU A 48 -4.45 1.56 -0.79
N TRP A 49 -4.75 0.41 -0.24
CA TRP A 49 -5.66 0.28 0.88
C TRP A 49 -5.01 -0.63 1.92
N VAL A 50 -4.78 -0.12 3.12
CA VAL A 50 -4.19 -0.90 4.20
C VAL A 50 -5.15 -0.87 5.39
N THR A 51 -5.43 -2.04 5.93
CA THR A 51 -6.28 -2.20 7.11
C THR A 51 -5.60 -3.08 8.14
N ARG A 52 -6.07 -3.00 9.38
CA ARG A 52 -5.66 -3.95 10.41
C ARG A 52 -6.37 -5.26 10.15
N ALA A 53 -5.63 -6.37 10.19
CA ALA A 53 -6.18 -7.68 9.83
C ALA A 53 -7.29 -8.13 10.77
N ARG A 54 -7.19 -7.80 12.06
CA ARG A 54 -8.16 -8.25 13.06
C ARG A 54 -9.47 -7.48 13.04
N THR A 55 -9.38 -6.16 12.90
CA THR A 55 -10.54 -5.28 13.08
C THR A 55 -11.02 -4.69 11.76
N PHE A 56 -10.24 -4.84 10.69
CA PHE A 56 -10.47 -4.20 9.39
C PHE A 56 -10.50 -2.67 9.49
N SER A 57 -9.96 -2.11 10.58
CA SER A 57 -9.87 -0.65 10.71
C SER A 57 -8.93 -0.10 9.65
N PRO A 58 -9.34 0.99 8.96
CA PRO A 58 -8.48 1.60 7.94
C PRO A 58 -7.22 2.18 8.57
N VAL A 59 -6.08 1.90 7.96
CA VAL A 59 -4.78 2.43 8.36
C VAL A 59 -4.36 3.55 7.41
N CYS A 60 -4.44 3.30 6.12
CA CYS A 60 -4.23 4.33 5.12
C CYS A 60 -4.98 4.00 3.84
N ALA A 61 -5.25 5.04 3.06
CA ALA A 61 -5.95 4.89 1.79
C ALA A 61 -5.40 5.91 0.79
N TYR A 62 -5.05 5.43 -0.39
CA TYR A 62 -4.57 6.24 -1.49
C TYR A 62 -5.32 5.85 -2.76
N ASP A 63 -5.94 6.83 -3.40
CA ASP A 63 -6.63 6.63 -4.68
C ASP A 63 -6.33 7.84 -5.55
N ARG A 64 -5.17 7.78 -6.23
CA ARG A 64 -4.62 8.88 -7.02
C ARG A 64 -4.44 10.15 -6.20
N GLY A 65 -4.28 10.00 -4.90
CA GLY A 65 -4.11 11.02 -3.89
C GLY A 65 -4.43 10.43 -2.54
N TRP A 66 -3.94 11.03 -1.46
CA TRP A 66 -4.16 10.51 -0.12
C TRP A 66 -5.56 10.84 0.38
N ASP A 67 -6.35 9.81 0.70
CA ASP A 67 -7.63 9.94 1.40
C ASP A 67 -7.44 9.81 2.90
N LYS A 68 -6.48 8.97 3.32
CA LYS A 68 -6.16 8.79 4.73
C LYS A 68 -4.68 8.45 4.86
N LEU A 69 -3.99 9.22 5.71
CA LEU A 69 -2.58 8.98 6.03
C LEU A 69 -2.47 8.14 7.31
N PRO A 70 -1.47 7.26 7.39
CA PRO A 70 -1.23 6.53 8.64
C PRO A 70 -0.75 7.50 9.71
N ARG A 71 -1.21 7.34 10.96
CA ARG A 71 -0.87 8.24 12.06
C ARG A 71 0.13 7.64 13.04
N ALA A 72 -0.11 6.41 13.48
CA ALA A 72 0.79 5.75 14.42
C ALA A 72 2.08 5.37 13.72
N GLU A 73 3.19 5.40 14.44
CA GLU A 73 4.50 5.07 13.88
C GLU A 73 4.54 3.67 13.26
N ALA A 74 3.99 2.68 13.97
CA ALA A 74 3.93 1.32 13.43
C ALA A 74 3.12 1.24 12.14
N ASP A 75 2.04 2.00 12.05
CA ASP A 75 1.21 2.05 10.85
C ASP A 75 1.95 2.73 9.70
N GLN A 76 2.71 3.78 10.00
CA GLN A 76 3.54 4.46 9.01
C GLN A 76 4.61 3.53 8.46
N ASP A 77 5.28 2.79 9.33
CA ASP A 77 6.32 1.84 8.94
C ASP A 77 5.75 0.73 8.05
N ALA A 78 4.58 0.21 8.40
CA ALA A 78 3.92 -0.83 7.61
C ALA A 78 3.54 -0.31 6.22
N CYS A 79 2.94 0.87 6.15
CA CYS A 79 2.56 1.46 4.88
C CYS A 79 3.78 1.75 4.01
N GLN A 80 4.85 2.26 4.61
CA GLN A 80 6.07 2.54 3.88
C GLN A 80 6.69 1.26 3.30
N ALA A 81 6.72 0.18 4.07
CA ALA A 81 7.25 -1.09 3.59
C ALA A 81 6.45 -1.61 2.39
N ILE A 82 5.13 -1.48 2.44
CA ILE A 82 4.27 -1.88 1.32
C ILE A 82 4.52 -1.00 0.10
N ILE A 83 4.60 0.31 0.30
CA ILE A 83 4.88 1.25 -0.78
C ILE A 83 6.22 0.92 -1.44
N GLU A 84 7.27 0.72 -0.66
CA GLU A 84 8.59 0.40 -1.20
C GLU A 84 8.59 -0.89 -2.02
N ARG A 85 7.79 -1.85 -1.61
CA ARG A 85 7.73 -3.15 -2.28
C ARG A 85 7.08 -3.06 -3.66
N PHE A 86 6.07 -2.21 -3.83
CA PHE A 86 5.27 -2.18 -5.06
C PHE A 86 5.44 -0.91 -5.89
N ASN A 87 6.04 0.11 -5.35
CA ASN A 87 6.22 1.37 -6.06
C ASN A 87 7.59 1.41 -6.78
#